data_3b273dccf01c4de1ac4f94e8889c7e4f
#
_entry.id   3b273dccf01c4de1ac4f94e8889c7e4f
#
_cell.length_a   1.000
_cell.length_b   1.000
_cell.length_c   1.000
_cell.angle_alpha   90.00
_cell.angle_beta   90.00
_cell.angle_gamma   90.00
#
_symmetry.space_group_name_H-M   'P 1'
#
loop_
_entity.id
_entity.type
_entity.pdbx_description
1 polymer ?
#
loop_
_entity_poly.entity_id
_entity_poly.type
_entity_poly.pdbx_seq_one_letter_code
_entity_poly.pdbx_strand_id
1 'polypeptide(L)'
;MYLGRVVGCVWCTVKSPSLVGLRMLVVQPLTPELRNTGKQIVCTDSTGAGTGELVYWVRGKEASFPFLPAEPPTDTTIVGIVDSVHLKSPESPSPPRPNSRAGHAASPRRGKAKPC
;
A
#
# COMPACT_ATOMS: atom_id res chain seq x y z
N MET A 1 -7.66 -7.61 5.72
CA MET A 1 -7.07 -6.50 4.96
C MET A 1 -6.99 -5.27 5.83
N TYR A 2 -5.98 -4.46 5.60
CA TYR A 2 -5.70 -3.31 6.46
C TYR A 2 -5.35 -2.11 5.62
N LEU A 3 -5.63 -0.92 6.15
CA LEU A 3 -5.27 0.32 5.48
C LEU A 3 -3.92 0.82 5.99
N GLY A 4 -3.20 1.53 5.17
CA GLY A 4 -1.95 2.13 5.58
C GLY A 4 -1.50 3.19 4.60
N ARG A 5 -0.47 3.92 4.98
CA ARG A 5 0.13 4.92 4.12
C ARG A 5 1.61 4.60 3.97
N VAL A 6 2.10 4.66 2.76
CA VAL A 6 3.51 4.39 2.50
C VAL A 6 4.32 5.57 3.00
N VAL A 7 5.27 5.30 3.88
CA VAL A 7 6.09 6.36 4.47
C VAL A 7 7.55 6.23 4.13
N GLY A 8 7.96 5.16 3.48
CA GLY A 8 9.35 4.99 3.12
C GLY A 8 9.57 3.71 2.37
N CYS A 9 10.81 3.37 2.13
CA CYS A 9 11.15 2.13 1.45
C CYS A 9 12.35 1.49 2.11
N VAL A 10 12.58 0.22 1.78
CA VAL A 10 13.65 -0.57 2.37
C VAL A 10 14.62 -0.98 1.27
N TRP A 11 15.90 -0.75 1.52
CA TRP A 11 16.95 -1.20 0.62
C TRP A 11 17.68 -2.36 1.22
N CYS A 12 17.89 -3.41 0.44
CA CYS A 12 18.64 -4.57 0.89
C CYS A 12 19.70 -4.91 -0.13
N THR A 13 20.93 -5.11 0.32
CA THR A 13 21.97 -5.57 -0.57
C THR A 13 22.03 -7.10 -0.59
N VAL A 14 21.63 -7.74 0.50
CA VAL A 14 21.62 -9.21 0.58
C VAL A 14 20.24 -9.62 1.00
N LYS A 15 19.60 -10.47 0.22
CA LYS A 15 18.26 -10.95 0.55
C LYS A 15 18.00 -12.28 -0.15
N SER A 16 16.95 -12.93 0.28
CA SER A 16 16.55 -14.20 -0.31
C SER A 16 16.37 -14.04 -1.82
N PRO A 17 16.79 -15.01 -2.63
CA PRO A 17 16.63 -14.89 -4.07
C PRO A 17 15.19 -14.66 -4.50
N SER A 18 14.23 -15.20 -3.78
CA SER A 18 12.84 -15.03 -4.17
C SER A 18 12.35 -13.60 -3.91
N LEU A 19 13.11 -12.78 -3.20
CA LEU A 19 12.74 -11.38 -2.99
C LEU A 19 13.45 -10.44 -3.95
N VAL A 20 14.33 -10.95 -4.79
CA VAL A 20 15.04 -10.10 -5.73
C VAL A 20 14.03 -9.55 -6.73
N GLY A 21 14.06 -8.25 -6.93
CA GLY A 21 13.12 -7.61 -7.83
C GLY A 21 11.84 -7.16 -7.18
N LEU A 22 11.57 -7.57 -5.95
CA LEU A 22 10.39 -7.11 -5.24
C LEU A 22 10.70 -5.87 -4.45
N ARG A 23 9.83 -4.90 -4.51
CA ARG A 23 9.98 -3.68 -3.73
C ARG A 23 9.46 -3.92 -2.33
N MET A 24 10.16 -3.36 -1.36
CA MET A 24 9.68 -3.43 0.02
C MET A 24 9.50 -2.01 0.52
N LEU A 25 8.33 -1.72 1.04
CA LEU A 25 7.98 -0.38 1.47
C LEU A 25 7.65 -0.38 2.95
N VAL A 26 7.90 0.75 3.59
CA VAL A 26 7.52 0.92 4.98
C VAL A 26 6.13 1.55 4.99
N VAL A 27 5.20 0.93 5.69
CA VAL A 27 3.82 1.35 5.73
C VAL A 27 3.43 1.68 7.15
N GLN A 28 2.79 2.82 7.34
CA GLN A 28 2.21 3.20 8.62
C GLN A 28 0.77 2.72 8.62
N PRO A 29 0.40 1.74 9.46
CA PRO A 29 -0.99 1.29 9.49
C PRO A 29 -1.94 2.40 9.91
N LEU A 30 -3.12 2.40 9.36
CA LEU A 30 -4.12 3.42 9.62
C LEU A 30 -5.45 2.78 9.99
N THR A 31 -6.20 3.48 10.82
CA THR A 31 -7.59 3.11 11.06
C THR A 31 -8.44 3.54 9.87
N PRO A 32 -9.69 3.10 9.77
CA PRO A 32 -10.56 3.57 8.70
C PRO A 32 -10.74 5.09 8.70
N GLU A 33 -10.52 5.75 9.84
CA GLU A 33 -10.58 7.19 9.91
C GLU A 33 -9.26 7.83 9.48
N LEU A 34 -8.32 7.04 9.00
CA LEU A 34 -7.03 7.47 8.51
C LEU A 34 -6.14 8.06 9.60
N ARG A 35 -6.25 7.52 10.80
CA ARG A 35 -5.36 7.90 11.88
C ARG A 35 -4.31 6.82 12.07
N ASN A 36 -3.12 7.23 12.46
CA ASN A 36 -2.05 6.27 12.68
C ASN A 36 -2.42 5.28 13.77
N THR A 37 -2.14 4.03 13.55
CA THR A 37 -2.36 3.00 14.53
C THR A 37 -1.25 1.96 14.44
N GLY A 38 -0.72 1.55 15.57
CA GLY A 38 0.29 0.52 15.62
C GLY A 38 1.63 0.96 15.09
N LYS A 39 2.53 0.01 14.99
CA LYS A 39 3.88 0.27 14.55
C LYS A 39 3.96 0.25 13.05
N GLN A 40 4.93 0.96 12.51
CA GLN A 40 5.21 0.88 11.08
C GLN A 40 5.67 -0.54 10.75
N ILE A 41 5.31 -1.01 9.58
CA ILE A 41 5.64 -2.35 9.14
C ILE A 41 6.26 -2.29 7.76
N VAL A 42 6.95 -3.37 7.40
CA VAL A 42 7.53 -3.51 6.08
C VAL A 42 6.64 -4.41 5.27
N CYS A 43 6.21 -3.95 4.11
CA CYS A 43 5.38 -4.74 3.21
C CYS A 43 6.06 -4.88 1.87
N THR A 44 5.90 -6.04 1.23
CA THR A 44 6.26 -6.16 -0.17
C THR A 44 5.18 -5.48 -1.00
N ASP A 45 5.54 -5.01 -2.17
CA ASP A 45 4.62 -4.26 -3.00
C ASP A 45 4.32 -4.99 -4.29
N SER A 46 3.04 -5.16 -4.59
CA SER A 46 2.63 -5.77 -5.85
C SER A 46 1.92 -4.77 -6.75
N THR A 47 1.84 -3.50 -6.36
CA THR A 47 0.99 -2.54 -7.05
C THR A 47 1.73 -1.35 -7.63
N GLY A 48 2.97 -1.14 -7.27
CA GLY A 48 3.70 0.04 -7.72
C GLY A 48 3.41 1.28 -6.88
N ALA A 49 3.04 1.10 -5.63
CA ALA A 49 2.73 2.23 -4.75
C ALA A 49 3.97 3.07 -4.48
N GLY A 50 3.77 4.35 -4.23
CA GLY A 50 4.84 5.27 -3.90
C GLY A 50 4.63 5.90 -2.55
N THR A 51 5.67 6.60 -2.07
CA THR A 51 5.61 7.26 -0.77
C THR A 51 4.46 8.25 -0.74
N GLY A 52 3.75 8.24 0.35
CA GLY A 52 2.60 9.12 0.54
C GLY A 52 1.29 8.56 0.08
N GLU A 53 1.32 7.43 -0.63
CA GLU A 53 0.06 6.88 -1.13
C GLU A 53 -0.66 6.08 -0.06
N LEU A 54 -1.99 6.09 -0.14
CA LEU A 54 -2.83 5.32 0.74
C LEU A 54 -2.99 3.94 0.11
N VAL A 55 -2.76 2.91 0.88
CA VAL A 55 -2.77 1.55 0.36
C VAL A 55 -3.55 0.64 1.28
N TYR A 56 -3.92 -0.54 0.77
CA TYR A 56 -4.37 -1.58 1.66
C TYR A 56 -3.48 -2.81 1.48
N TRP A 57 -3.34 -3.55 2.55
CA TRP A 57 -2.38 -4.64 2.59
C TRP A 57 -2.97 -5.83 3.32
N VAL A 58 -2.39 -7.00 3.03
CA VAL A 58 -2.83 -8.24 3.65
C VAL A 58 -1.69 -8.82 4.45
N ARG A 59 -2.03 -9.68 5.39
CA ARG A 59 -1.05 -10.31 6.24
C ARG A 59 -1.27 -11.82 6.22
N GLY A 60 -0.23 -12.57 6.51
CA GLY A 60 -0.29 -14.00 6.61
C GLY A 60 0.09 -14.66 5.29
N LYS A 61 -0.31 -15.90 5.11
CA LYS A 61 0.12 -16.63 3.94
C LYS A 61 -0.41 -16.01 2.66
N GLU A 62 -1.56 -15.38 2.72
CA GLU A 62 -2.14 -14.74 1.54
C GLU A 62 -1.27 -13.61 1.01
N ALA A 63 -0.34 -13.13 1.82
CA ALA A 63 0.54 -12.05 1.37
C ALA A 63 1.44 -12.47 0.22
N SER A 64 1.67 -13.76 0.05
CA SER A 64 2.48 -14.24 -1.07
C SER A 64 1.66 -14.51 -2.31
N PHE A 65 0.34 -14.53 -2.21
CA PHE A 65 -0.50 -14.90 -3.35
C PHE A 65 -0.33 -13.99 -4.56
N PRO A 66 -0.14 -12.68 -4.43
CA PRO A 66 0.07 -11.86 -5.62
C PRO A 66 1.30 -12.23 -6.42
N PHE A 67 2.22 -12.98 -5.83
CA PHE A 67 3.47 -13.33 -6.49
C PHE A 67 3.51 -14.78 -6.95
N LEU A 68 2.40 -15.50 -6.86
CA LEU A 68 2.38 -16.89 -7.27
C LEU A 68 2.79 -17.00 -8.72
N PRO A 69 3.48 -18.08 -9.06
CA PRO A 69 3.72 -19.26 -8.20
C PRO A 69 4.99 -19.16 -7.36
N ALA A 70 5.63 -18.04 -7.33
CA ALA A 70 6.92 -17.91 -6.67
C ALA A 70 6.89 -18.02 -5.16
N GLU A 71 5.82 -17.62 -4.53
CA GLU A 71 5.68 -17.69 -3.07
C GLU A 71 6.88 -17.16 -2.30
N PRO A 72 7.19 -15.87 -2.43
CA PRO A 72 8.32 -15.32 -1.68
C PRO A 72 8.03 -15.31 -0.19
N PRO A 73 9.08 -15.25 0.64
CA PRO A 73 8.91 -15.24 2.10
C PRO A 73 8.45 -13.86 2.60
N THR A 74 7.18 -13.57 2.38
CA THR A 74 6.61 -12.32 2.84
C THR A 74 5.32 -12.63 3.58
N ASP A 75 5.06 -11.90 4.66
CA ASP A 75 3.82 -12.06 5.42
C ASP A 75 2.97 -10.80 5.38
N THR A 76 3.41 -9.76 4.70
CA THR A 76 2.61 -8.55 4.51
C THR A 76 2.86 -8.03 3.10
N THR A 77 1.82 -7.80 2.35
CA THR A 77 1.93 -7.34 0.97
C THR A 77 0.88 -6.29 0.68
N ILE A 78 1.30 -5.23 0.01
CA ILE A 78 0.39 -4.21 -0.47
C ILE A 78 -0.30 -4.77 -1.70
N VAL A 79 -1.61 -4.81 -1.68
CA VAL A 79 -2.39 -5.38 -2.77
C VAL A 79 -3.30 -4.37 -3.46
N GLY A 80 -3.31 -3.15 -3.02
CA GLY A 80 -4.11 -2.13 -3.71
C GLY A 80 -3.73 -0.73 -3.30
N ILE A 81 -3.92 0.21 -4.20
CA ILE A 81 -3.74 1.63 -3.93
C ILE A 81 -5.14 2.20 -3.77
N VAL A 82 -5.37 2.93 -2.68
CA VAL A 82 -6.69 3.41 -2.33
C VAL A 82 -6.82 4.86 -2.73
N ASP A 83 -7.87 5.17 -3.46
CA ASP A 83 -8.12 6.55 -3.86
C ASP A 83 -8.77 7.34 -2.73
N SER A 84 -9.74 6.76 -2.07
CA SER A 84 -10.40 7.46 -0.97
C SER A 84 -11.15 6.47 -0.10
N VAL A 85 -11.46 6.89 1.12
CA VAL A 85 -12.22 6.08 2.06
C VAL A 85 -13.42 6.90 2.49
N HIS A 86 -14.60 6.31 2.41
CA HIS A 86 -15.82 6.98 2.80
C HIS A 86 -16.45 6.23 3.96
N LEU A 87 -16.64 6.93 5.07
CA LEU A 87 -17.27 6.33 6.23
C LEU A 87 -18.65 6.92 6.38
N LYS A 88 -19.64 6.05 6.57
CA LYS A 88 -20.98 6.51 6.72
C LYS A 88 -21.20 6.96 8.14
N SER A 89 -21.75 8.15 8.30
CA SER A 89 -22.04 8.68 9.60
C SER A 89 -23.56 8.80 9.75
N PRO A 90 -24.11 8.53 10.91
CA PRO A 90 -25.55 8.66 11.07
C PRO A 90 -26.08 10.05 10.80
N GLU A 91 -25.29 11.06 11.05
CA GLU A 91 -25.76 12.41 10.85
C GLU A 91 -25.35 13.02 9.56
N SER A 92 -24.60 12.40 8.76
CA SER A 92 -24.13 13.00 7.53
C SER A 92 -24.62 12.28 6.34
N PRO A 93 -25.02 12.98 5.31
CA PRO A 93 -25.37 12.29 4.06
C PRO A 93 -24.12 11.71 3.45
N SER A 94 -24.29 10.71 2.62
CA SER A 94 -23.14 10.12 1.96
C SER A 94 -22.51 11.15 1.06
N PRO A 95 -21.19 11.21 1.02
CA PRO A 95 -20.54 12.16 0.15
C PRO A 95 -20.75 11.78 -1.30
N PRO A 96 -20.71 12.72 -2.19
CA PRO A 96 -20.86 12.43 -3.61
C PRO A 96 -19.70 11.55 -4.06
N ARG A 97 -19.96 10.74 -5.07
CA ARG A 97 -18.96 9.85 -5.56
C ARG A 97 -17.83 10.66 -6.16
N PRO A 98 -16.59 10.41 -5.81
CA PRO A 98 -15.49 11.19 -6.36
C PRO A 98 -15.33 10.95 -7.83
N ASN A 99 -14.82 11.95 -8.52
CA ASN A 99 -14.55 11.83 -9.93
C ASN A 99 -13.20 11.17 -10.08
N SER A 100 -13.21 9.90 -10.32
CA SER A 100 -11.95 9.20 -10.34
C SER A 100 -11.07 9.58 -11.49
N ARG A 101 -11.65 10.07 -12.58
CA ARG A 101 -10.85 10.42 -13.66
C ARG A 101 -9.95 11.55 -13.35
N ALA A 102 -10.46 12.56 -12.71
CA ALA A 102 -9.67 13.69 -12.34
C ALA A 102 -8.56 13.28 -11.40
N GLY A 103 -8.84 12.36 -10.53
CA GLY A 103 -7.82 11.95 -9.60
C GLY A 103 -6.68 11.24 -10.27
N HIS A 104 -6.96 10.52 -11.31
CA HIS A 104 -5.92 9.79 -11.95
C HIS A 104 -4.96 10.69 -12.66
N ALA A 105 -5.43 11.78 -13.13
CA ALA A 105 -4.57 12.63 -13.89
C ALA A 105 -3.41 13.13 -13.07
N ALA A 106 -3.49 13.06 -11.81
CA ALA A 106 -2.45 13.61 -10.99
C ALA A 106 -1.32 12.67 -10.70
N SER A 107 -1.35 11.49 -11.22
CA SER A 107 -0.38 10.53 -10.81
C SER A 107 0.95 10.52 -11.46
N PRO A 108 1.19 11.24 -12.48
CA PRO A 108 2.44 11.06 -13.16
C PRO A 108 3.68 11.33 -12.40
N ARG A 109 3.63 12.10 -11.36
CA ARG A 109 4.80 12.39 -10.69
C ARG A 109 5.50 11.22 -10.15
N ARG A 110 4.86 10.12 -10.13
CA ARG A 110 5.45 9.01 -9.57
C ARG A 110 6.70 8.58 -10.27
N GLY A 111 6.82 8.87 -11.48
CA GLY A 111 7.93 8.42 -12.24
C GLY A 111 9.24 8.95 -11.81
N LYS A 112 9.26 10.05 -11.09
CA LYS A 112 10.48 10.48 -10.68
C LYS A 112 10.81 10.10 -9.34
N ALA A 113 10.15 9.20 -8.76
CA ALA A 113 10.43 8.83 -7.42
C ALA A 113 11.83 8.37 -7.31
N LYS A 114 12.46 8.63 -6.22
CA LYS A 114 13.67 8.15 -5.99
C LYS A 114 13.65 6.73 -5.93
N PRO A 115 14.67 6.05 -5.69
CA PRO A 115 14.69 4.62 -5.62
C PRO A 115 13.65 4.05 -4.70
N CYS A 116 12.96 4.79 -3.99
CA CYS A 116 11.85 4.22 -3.27
C CYS A 116 10.66 4.04 -4.17
#